data_a06a047913f9f90bd0135858461a20b6
#
_entry.id   a06a047913f9f90bd0135858461a20b6
#
_cell.length_a   1.000
_cell.length_b   1.000
_cell.length_c   1.000
_cell.angle_alpha   90.00
_cell.angle_beta   90.00
_cell.angle_gamma   90.00
#
_symmetry.space_group_name_H-M   'P 1'
#
loop_
_entity.id
_entity.type
_entity.pdbx_description
1 polymer ?
#
loop_
_entity_poly.entity_id
_entity_poly.type
_entity_poly.pdbx_seq_one_letter_code
_entity_poly.pdbx_strand_id
1 'polypeptide(L)'
;MLKICCHFEGMPVPSRGHQTDAGIDLTAMAVEHKSHGVSLFDSGISIQISDGYYVEIVPRSSIIKTEFHMANSFGIIDPDYRGHILIPFRYIGQGDGMQSAESLLKQRIAQMLVRKLEPCS
;
A
#
# COMPACT_ATOMS: atom_id res chain seq x y z
N MET A 1 -14.80 7.69 -9.36
CA MET A 1 -14.43 6.36 -9.87
C MET A 1 -12.93 6.15 -9.76
N LEU A 2 -12.52 4.94 -9.47
CA LEU A 2 -11.12 4.55 -9.35
C LEU A 2 -10.75 3.61 -10.50
N LYS A 3 -9.69 3.95 -11.22
CA LYS A 3 -9.10 3.07 -12.24
C LYS A 3 -7.75 2.58 -11.74
N ILE A 4 -7.48 1.29 -11.95
CA ILE A 4 -6.25 0.63 -11.49
C ILE A 4 -5.49 0.11 -12.69
N CYS A 5 -4.21 0.42 -12.77
CA CYS A 5 -3.30 -0.13 -13.76
C CYS A 5 -2.30 -1.06 -13.07
N CYS A 6 -2.25 -2.32 -13.49
CA CYS A 6 -1.33 -3.32 -12.95
C CYS A 6 -0.08 -3.37 -13.80
N HIS A 7 1.11 -3.31 -13.16
CA HIS A 7 2.40 -3.20 -13.86
C HIS A 7 3.20 -4.51 -13.84
N PHE A 8 2.78 -5.50 -13.07
CA PHE A 8 3.46 -6.80 -13.01
C PHE A 8 2.58 -7.83 -13.68
N GLU A 9 3.15 -8.56 -14.64
CA GLU A 9 2.42 -9.60 -15.36
C GLU A 9 1.89 -10.67 -14.39
N GLY A 10 0.64 -11.06 -14.57
CA GLY A 10 0.01 -12.12 -13.78
C GLY A 10 -0.36 -11.74 -12.36
N MET A 11 -0.14 -10.47 -11.95
CA MET A 11 -0.51 -10.07 -10.60
C MET A 11 -2.03 -9.98 -10.44
N PRO A 12 -2.54 -10.22 -9.21
CA PRO A 12 -3.97 -10.07 -8.97
C PRO A 12 -4.37 -8.59 -9.04
N VAL A 13 -5.52 -8.31 -9.63
CA VAL A 13 -6.09 -6.96 -9.62
C VAL A 13 -6.62 -6.69 -8.21
N PRO A 14 -6.20 -5.60 -7.56
CA PRO A 14 -6.73 -5.27 -6.24
C PRO A 14 -8.26 -5.12 -6.27
N SER A 15 -8.91 -5.67 -5.26
CA SER A 15 -10.36 -5.60 -5.12
C SER A 15 -10.73 -5.65 -3.64
N ARG A 16 -11.97 -5.30 -3.34
CA ARG A 16 -12.49 -5.51 -1.99
C ARG A 16 -12.71 -6.99 -1.77
N GLY A 17 -12.36 -7.47 -0.56
CA GLY A 17 -12.63 -8.86 -0.18
C GLY A 17 -14.13 -9.12 -0.09
N HIS A 18 -14.87 -8.16 0.46
CA HIS A 18 -16.33 -8.15 0.52
C HIS A 18 -16.82 -6.78 0.04
N GLN A 19 -18.05 -6.76 -0.48
CA GLN A 19 -18.63 -5.54 -1.01
C GLN A 19 -18.73 -4.42 0.04
N THR A 20 -18.87 -4.80 1.31
CA THR A 20 -18.97 -3.87 2.42
C THR A 20 -17.64 -3.48 3.04
N ASP A 21 -16.53 -4.05 2.59
CA ASP A 21 -15.21 -3.70 3.10
C ASP A 21 -14.85 -2.25 2.71
N ALA A 22 -14.30 -1.51 3.67
CA ALA A 22 -13.92 -0.12 3.41
C ALA A 22 -12.70 -0.05 2.49
N GLY A 23 -11.75 -0.96 2.65
CA GLY A 23 -10.47 -0.93 1.97
C GLY A 23 -10.38 -1.90 0.81
N ILE A 24 -9.49 -1.55 -0.12
CA ILE A 24 -9.07 -2.41 -1.23
C ILE A 24 -7.67 -2.88 -0.90
N ASP A 25 -7.47 -4.20 -0.76
CA ASP A 25 -6.19 -4.75 -0.34
C ASP A 25 -5.11 -4.59 -1.40
N LEU A 26 -3.90 -4.29 -0.96
CA LEU A 26 -2.72 -4.15 -1.80
C LEU A 26 -1.73 -5.27 -1.48
N THR A 27 -1.20 -5.88 -2.54
CA THR A 27 -0.23 -6.97 -2.46
C THR A 27 1.19 -6.42 -2.65
N ALA A 28 2.14 -6.92 -1.88
CA ALA A 28 3.54 -6.59 -2.06
C ALA A 28 4.10 -7.35 -3.26
N MET A 29 4.41 -6.67 -4.35
CA MET A 29 4.90 -7.29 -5.58
C MET A 29 6.41 -7.26 -5.71
N ALA A 30 7.06 -6.27 -5.11
CA ALA A 30 8.50 -6.13 -5.11
C ALA A 30 8.92 -5.36 -3.85
N VAL A 31 10.19 -5.42 -3.50
CA VAL A 31 10.72 -4.73 -2.33
C VAL A 31 12.08 -4.15 -2.63
N GLU A 32 12.33 -2.95 -2.11
CA GLU A 32 13.62 -2.28 -2.13
C GLU A 32 13.99 -1.90 -0.71
N HIS A 33 15.15 -2.36 -0.23
CA HIS A 33 15.60 -2.03 1.11
C HIS A 33 16.23 -0.65 1.13
N LYS A 34 15.82 0.16 2.08
CA LYS A 34 16.30 1.53 2.28
C LYS A 34 17.05 1.62 3.60
N SER A 35 17.49 2.82 3.95
CA SER A 35 18.14 3.08 5.23
C SER A 35 17.14 3.04 6.39
N HIS A 36 17.65 3.00 7.62
CA HIS A 36 16.86 3.09 8.86
C HIS A 36 15.85 1.95 9.03
N GLY A 37 16.18 0.76 8.50
CA GLY A 37 15.32 -0.41 8.65
C GLY A 37 14.06 -0.37 7.80
N VAL A 38 13.97 0.54 6.83
CA VAL A 38 12.78 0.68 5.98
C VAL A 38 12.93 -0.18 4.74
N SER A 39 11.88 -0.95 4.45
CA SER A 39 11.71 -1.66 3.19
C SER A 39 10.55 -1.02 2.46
N LEU A 40 10.80 -0.62 1.21
CA LEU A 40 9.80 0.04 0.38
C LEU A 40 9.19 -1.00 -0.54
N PHE A 41 7.93 -1.34 -0.28
CA PHE A 41 7.20 -2.32 -1.08
C PHE A 41 6.50 -1.65 -2.23
N ASP A 42 6.63 -2.24 -3.41
CA ASP A 42 5.90 -1.81 -4.60
C ASP A 42 4.61 -2.63 -4.67
N SER A 43 3.47 -1.95 -4.65
CA SER A 43 2.17 -2.61 -4.82
C SER A 43 1.94 -3.09 -6.25
N GLY A 44 2.79 -2.67 -7.19
CA GLY A 44 2.67 -3.04 -8.59
C GLY A 44 1.56 -2.30 -9.33
N ILE A 45 0.89 -1.34 -8.69
CA ILE A 45 -0.20 -0.61 -9.34
C ILE A 45 0.05 0.90 -9.36
N SER A 46 -0.54 1.54 -10.35
CA SER A 46 -0.82 2.98 -10.33
C SER A 46 -2.32 3.17 -10.47
N ILE A 47 -2.80 4.35 -10.09
CA ILE A 47 -4.25 4.61 -10.06
C ILE A 47 -4.57 5.93 -10.74
N GLN A 48 -5.82 6.03 -11.15
CA GLN A 48 -6.44 7.28 -11.56
C GLN A 48 -7.77 7.38 -10.82
N ILE A 49 -7.95 8.45 -10.07
CA ILE A 49 -9.16 8.68 -9.27
C ILE A 49 -9.91 9.88 -9.85
N SER A 50 -11.24 9.87 -9.73
CA SER A 50 -12.08 10.97 -10.17
C SER A 50 -11.75 12.26 -9.42
N ASP A 51 -12.00 13.39 -10.07
CA ASP A 51 -11.86 14.71 -9.44
C ASP A 51 -12.68 14.77 -8.15
N GLY A 52 -12.13 15.44 -7.15
CA GLY A 52 -12.79 15.57 -5.85
C GLY A 52 -12.54 14.42 -4.89
N TYR A 53 -11.64 13.50 -5.23
CA TYR A 53 -11.27 12.38 -4.37
C TYR A 53 -9.76 12.25 -4.26
N TYR A 54 -9.31 11.60 -3.20
CA TYR A 54 -7.92 11.17 -3.02
C TYR A 54 -7.92 9.79 -2.37
N VAL A 55 -6.75 9.19 -2.23
CA VAL A 55 -6.64 7.85 -1.68
C VAL A 55 -5.71 7.87 -0.47
N GLU A 56 -6.12 7.18 0.60
CA GLU A 56 -5.28 6.92 1.77
C GLU A 56 -4.80 5.48 1.73
N ILE A 57 -3.53 5.28 2.04
CA ILE A 57 -2.94 3.97 2.19
C ILE A 57 -2.73 3.74 3.68
N VAL A 58 -3.34 2.67 4.19
CA VAL A 58 -3.25 2.32 5.61
C VAL A 58 -2.86 0.86 5.75
N PRO A 59 -2.29 0.45 6.89
CA PRO A 59 -2.03 -0.97 7.13
C PRO A 59 -3.32 -1.77 7.21
N ARG A 60 -3.22 -3.06 6.92
CA ARG A 60 -4.28 -4.00 7.28
C ARG A 60 -4.17 -4.32 8.76
N SER A 61 -5.28 -4.75 9.37
CA SER A 61 -5.30 -5.14 10.79
C SER A 61 -4.27 -6.24 11.11
N SER A 62 -3.97 -7.09 10.14
CA SER A 62 -3.00 -8.18 10.31
C SER A 62 -1.56 -7.71 10.54
N ILE A 63 -1.27 -6.42 10.35
CA ILE A 63 0.07 -5.88 10.62
C ILE A 63 0.49 -6.10 12.08
N ILE A 64 -0.46 -6.16 13.01
CA ILE A 64 -0.16 -6.41 14.42
C ILE A 64 0.47 -7.77 14.68
N LYS A 65 0.36 -8.69 13.72
CA LYS A 65 0.97 -10.03 13.80
C LYS A 65 2.37 -10.06 13.19
N THR A 66 2.88 -8.92 12.73
CA THR A 66 4.19 -8.80 12.10
C THR A 66 5.11 -7.98 12.97
N GLU A 67 6.41 -8.01 12.61
CA GLU A 67 7.40 -7.16 13.26
C GLU A 67 7.67 -5.89 12.44
N PHE A 68 6.61 -5.34 11.85
CA PHE A 68 6.68 -4.13 11.03
C PHE A 68 5.66 -3.11 11.47
N HIS A 69 5.97 -1.84 11.19
CA HIS A 69 4.97 -0.79 11.18
C HIS A 69 5.15 0.06 9.91
N MET A 70 4.07 0.70 9.48
CA MET A 70 4.15 1.59 8.33
C MET A 70 4.94 2.84 8.73
N ALA A 71 6.05 3.07 8.04
CA ALA A 71 7.03 4.07 8.45
C ALA A 71 6.48 5.51 8.39
N ASN A 72 5.49 5.75 7.54
CA ASN A 72 4.85 7.06 7.40
C ASN A 72 3.49 7.12 8.12
N SER A 73 3.17 6.15 8.97
CA SER A 73 1.88 5.99 9.66
C SER A 73 0.74 5.68 8.71
N PHE A 74 0.49 6.50 7.72
CA PHE A 74 -0.38 6.24 6.56
C PHE A 74 0.10 7.09 5.39
N GLY A 75 -0.28 6.69 4.18
CA GLY A 75 0.12 7.40 2.97
C GLY A 75 -1.03 8.19 2.37
N ILE A 76 -0.71 9.31 1.73
CA ILE A 76 -1.67 10.13 0.99
C ILE A 76 -1.29 10.07 -0.47
N ILE A 77 -2.23 9.67 -1.31
CA ILE A 77 -2.07 9.66 -2.76
C ILE A 77 -2.92 10.78 -3.33
N ASP A 78 -2.26 11.79 -3.85
CA ASP A 78 -2.93 12.95 -4.44
C ASP A 78 -3.65 12.55 -5.74
N PRO A 79 -4.71 13.30 -6.11
CA PRO A 79 -5.50 12.94 -7.30
C PRO A 79 -4.71 12.87 -8.60
N ASP A 80 -3.62 13.61 -8.72
CA ASP A 80 -2.81 13.67 -9.94
C ASP A 80 -1.59 12.75 -9.92
N TYR A 81 -1.39 11.98 -8.85
CA TYR A 81 -0.26 11.05 -8.78
C TYR A 81 -0.51 9.84 -9.69
N ARG A 82 0.44 9.56 -10.58
CA ARG A 82 0.35 8.46 -11.54
C ARG A 82 1.47 7.43 -11.41
N GLY A 83 2.34 7.61 -10.42
CA GLY A 83 3.40 6.63 -10.15
C GLY A 83 2.88 5.38 -9.47
N HIS A 84 3.75 4.40 -9.28
CA HIS A 84 3.42 3.22 -8.51
C HIS A 84 3.11 3.60 -7.06
N ILE A 85 2.15 2.91 -6.46
CA ILE A 85 1.88 3.07 -5.04
C ILE A 85 2.90 2.24 -4.28
N LEU A 86 3.72 2.96 -3.50
CA LEU A 86 4.80 2.37 -2.72
C LEU A 86 4.45 2.44 -1.24
N ILE A 87 4.79 1.39 -0.51
CA ILE A 87 4.39 1.23 0.89
C ILE A 87 5.65 1.03 1.72
N PRO A 88 6.01 2.00 2.59
CA PRO A 88 7.21 1.90 3.41
C PRO A 88 6.89 1.20 4.73
N PHE A 89 7.54 0.07 4.99
CA PHE A 89 7.45 -0.63 6.27
C PHE A 89 8.80 -0.58 6.96
N ARG A 90 8.80 -0.23 8.26
CA ARG A 90 10.00 -0.27 9.08
C ARG A 90 9.98 -1.52 9.94
N TYR A 91 11.10 -2.25 9.94
CA TYR A 91 11.27 -3.42 10.78
C TYR A 91 11.52 -2.98 12.22
N ILE A 92 10.76 -3.55 13.16
CA ILE A 92 10.86 -3.25 14.59
C ILE A 92 11.22 -4.49 15.41
N GLY A 93 11.56 -5.59 14.74
CA GLY A 93 11.97 -6.82 15.40
C GLY A 93 13.46 -6.87 15.68
N GLN A 94 13.94 -8.04 16.09
CA GLN A 94 15.33 -8.24 16.48
C GLN A 94 16.10 -9.17 15.53
N GLY A 95 15.43 -9.77 14.57
CA GLY A 95 16.06 -10.69 13.62
C GLY A 95 16.58 -9.98 12.39
N ASP A 96 16.59 -10.70 11.27
CA ASP A 96 16.98 -10.16 9.98
C ASP A 96 15.81 -9.45 9.33
N GLY A 97 15.84 -8.11 9.36
CA GLY A 97 14.76 -7.29 8.82
C GLY A 97 14.59 -7.44 7.32
N MET A 98 15.68 -7.63 6.58
CA MET A 98 15.60 -7.77 5.12
C MET A 98 14.96 -9.10 4.76
N GLN A 99 15.34 -10.17 5.42
CA GLN A 99 14.74 -11.49 5.21
C GLN A 99 13.27 -11.48 5.63
N SER A 100 12.94 -10.84 6.74
CA SER A 100 11.56 -10.70 7.20
C SER A 100 10.72 -9.91 6.19
N ALA A 101 11.28 -8.85 5.62
CA ALA A 101 10.59 -8.06 4.60
C ALA A 101 10.32 -8.89 3.34
N GLU A 102 11.29 -9.66 2.89
CA GLU A 102 11.13 -10.50 1.70
C GLU A 102 10.06 -11.59 1.90
N SER A 103 9.84 -12.02 3.14
CA SER A 103 8.78 -12.97 3.45
C SER A 103 7.38 -12.40 3.24
N LEU A 104 7.24 -11.08 3.15
CA LEU A 104 5.95 -10.43 2.89
C LEU A 104 5.62 -10.31 1.42
N LEU A 105 6.56 -10.65 0.53
CA LEU A 105 6.30 -10.60 -0.91
C LEU A 105 5.14 -11.55 -1.28
N LYS A 106 4.29 -11.09 -2.19
CA LYS A 106 3.08 -11.76 -2.66
C LYS A 106 1.97 -11.83 -1.63
N GLN A 107 2.15 -11.22 -0.47
CA GLN A 107 1.10 -11.12 0.55
C GLN A 107 0.41 -9.77 0.48
N ARG A 108 -0.84 -9.72 0.94
CA ARG A 108 -1.58 -8.47 1.10
C ARG A 108 -1.08 -7.79 2.35
N ILE A 109 -0.48 -6.61 2.21
CA ILE A 109 0.21 -5.94 3.32
C ILE A 109 -0.43 -4.63 3.74
N ALA A 110 -1.24 -4.05 2.89
CA ALA A 110 -1.86 -2.74 3.15
C ALA A 110 -3.21 -2.69 2.44
N GLN A 111 -3.89 -1.58 2.60
CA GLN A 111 -5.15 -1.34 1.92
C GLN A 111 -5.26 0.11 1.53
N MET A 112 -6.03 0.39 0.50
CA MET A 112 -6.32 1.76 0.10
C MET A 112 -7.78 2.09 0.33
N LEU A 113 -8.00 3.32 0.79
CA LEU A 113 -9.32 3.88 1.06
C LEU A 113 -9.53 5.05 0.12
N VAL A 114 -10.68 5.09 -0.54
CA VAL A 114 -11.06 6.24 -1.36
C VAL A 114 -11.74 7.26 -0.46
N ARG A 115 -11.23 8.50 -0.46
CA ARG A 115 -11.72 9.55 0.41
C ARG A 115 -12.15 10.75 -0.43
N LYS A 116 -13.15 11.45 0.08
CA LYS A 116 -13.63 12.68 -0.57
C LYS A 116 -12.73 13.85 -0.17
N LEU A 117 -12.34 14.62 -1.17
CA LEU A 117 -11.52 15.82 -0.97
C LEU A 117 -12.43 16.99 -0.68
N GLU A 118 -12.33 17.56 0.51
CA GLU A 118 -13.14 18.71 0.88
C GLU A 118 -12.63 19.97 0.17
N PRO A 119 -13.51 20.78 -0.42
CA PRO A 119 -13.09 22.04 -1.03
C PRO A 119 -12.53 22.99 0.03
N CYS A 120 -11.51 23.72 -0.37
CA CYS A 120 -10.82 24.66 0.52
C CYS A 120 -10.69 25.98 -0.21
N SER A 121 -11.09 27.08 0.42
CA SER A 121 -10.99 28.40 -0.16
C SER A 121 -10.00 29.30 0.58
#